data_1de521872139492e490fcfea442e0ad9
#
_entry.id   1de521872139492e490fcfea442e0ad9
#
_cell.length_a   1.000
_cell.length_b   1.000
_cell.length_c   1.000
_cell.angle_alpha   90.00
_cell.angle_beta   90.00
_cell.angle_gamma   90.00
#
_symmetry.space_group_name_H-M   'P 1'
#
loop_
_entity.id
_entity.type
_entity.pdbx_description
1 polymer ?
#
loop_
_entity_poly.entity_id
_entity_poly.type
_entity_poly.pdbx_seq_one_letter_code
_entity_poly.pdbx_strand_id
1 'polypeptide(L)'
;KLGAEKIPVFTLTVGSDRAQKDLILESVNPPNFGLLGEQISIPFRIQSHLPEPVKTQVRLTSSRGPSVSITKPISIPAYGQVHDSIVWAPREISEYVLTLELPVWSRGSERELLEDNNLQTFQVSIRTEKLNVLVVESYPRWEYRYLRNALTRDPGVDVSVLLLHPELGPGAGLNYIQKFPETREQLAKFDVVF
;
A
#
# COMPACT_ATOMS: atom_id res chain seq x y z
N LYS A 1 6.23 41.14 -8.48
CA LYS A 1 6.20 42.42 -7.70
C LYS A 1 7.59 43.00 -7.50
N LEU A 2 8.64 42.23 -7.22
CA LEU A 2 10.02 42.72 -6.99
C LEU A 2 10.61 43.46 -8.17
N GLY A 3 10.30 43.06 -9.41
CA GLY A 3 10.78 43.72 -10.60
C GLY A 3 10.19 45.13 -10.82
N ALA A 4 8.99 45.40 -10.33
CA ALA A 4 8.34 46.72 -10.44
C ALA A 4 9.00 47.75 -9.47
N GLU A 5 9.55 47.28 -8.38
CA GLU A 5 10.22 48.13 -7.36
C GLU A 5 11.74 48.25 -7.59
N LYS A 6 12.27 47.71 -8.68
CA LYS A 6 13.71 47.69 -9.01
C LYS A 6 14.62 47.18 -7.89
N ILE A 7 14.11 46.25 -7.06
CA ILE A 7 14.89 45.62 -6.02
C ILE A 7 15.80 44.56 -6.66
N PRO A 8 17.14 44.67 -6.53
CA PRO A 8 18.04 43.65 -7.06
C PRO A 8 17.90 42.37 -6.24
N VAL A 9 17.72 41.23 -6.94
CA VAL A 9 17.69 39.92 -6.31
C VAL A 9 18.94 39.17 -6.72
N PHE A 10 19.73 38.76 -5.74
CA PHE A 10 20.90 37.90 -5.93
C PHE A 10 20.57 36.51 -5.46
N THR A 11 20.79 35.51 -6.30
CA THR A 11 20.64 34.10 -5.94
C THR A 11 22.02 33.46 -5.80
N LEU A 12 22.23 32.78 -4.69
CA LEU A 12 23.41 31.99 -4.47
C LEU A 12 22.98 30.51 -4.41
N THR A 13 23.54 29.68 -5.31
CA THR A 13 23.33 28.24 -5.23
C THR A 13 24.23 27.69 -4.12
N VAL A 14 23.61 27.04 -3.14
CA VAL A 14 24.32 26.37 -2.05
C VAL A 14 24.10 24.88 -2.21
N GLY A 15 25.17 24.09 -2.19
CA GLY A 15 25.13 22.64 -2.33
C GLY A 15 26.37 22.12 -3.08
N SER A 16 26.40 20.84 -3.29
CA SER A 16 27.43 20.13 -4.06
C SER A 16 26.78 19.44 -5.25
N ASP A 17 27.43 19.55 -6.43
CA ASP A 17 27.05 18.78 -7.63
C ASP A 17 27.35 17.27 -7.50
N ARG A 18 28.04 16.87 -6.43
CA ARG A 18 28.31 15.46 -6.16
C ARG A 18 27.08 14.84 -5.53
N ALA A 19 26.48 13.85 -6.20
CA ALA A 19 25.47 13.01 -5.59
C ALA A 19 26.01 12.43 -4.29
N GLN A 20 25.30 12.65 -3.19
CA GLN A 20 25.66 12.07 -1.90
C GLN A 20 25.53 10.55 -1.99
N LYS A 21 26.46 9.84 -1.33
CA LYS A 21 26.37 8.40 -1.19
C LYS A 21 25.20 8.07 -0.29
N ASP A 22 24.17 7.43 -0.84
CA ASP A 22 22.90 7.19 -0.16
C ASP A 22 22.19 5.95 -0.69
N LEU A 23 21.50 5.27 0.19
CA LEU A 23 20.52 4.22 -0.13
C LEU A 23 19.13 4.72 0.30
N ILE A 24 18.17 4.65 -0.58
CA ILE A 24 16.82 5.13 -0.33
C ILE A 24 15.86 3.96 -0.40
N LEU A 25 15.14 3.70 0.71
CA LEU A 25 14.08 2.70 0.78
C LEU A 25 12.74 3.35 0.51
N GLU A 26 12.05 2.90 -0.52
CA GLU A 26 10.68 3.31 -0.84
C GLU A 26 9.73 2.12 -0.71
N SER A 27 8.58 2.33 -0.07
CA SER A 27 7.48 1.38 -0.08
C SER A 27 6.57 1.69 -1.26
N VAL A 28 6.25 0.67 -2.06
CA VAL A 28 5.38 0.81 -3.22
C VAL A 28 4.06 0.15 -2.91
N ASN A 29 3.06 0.95 -2.51
CA ASN A 29 1.68 0.52 -2.25
C ASN A 29 1.58 -0.69 -1.32
N PRO A 30 2.05 -0.62 -0.07
CA PRO A 30 1.85 -1.70 0.89
C PRO A 30 0.35 -1.94 1.07
N PRO A 31 -0.11 -3.19 1.18
CA PRO A 31 -1.52 -3.46 1.44
C PRO A 31 -1.89 -2.94 2.83
N ASN A 32 -3.05 -2.30 2.94
CA ASN A 32 -3.61 -1.85 4.22
C ASN A 32 -4.47 -2.93 4.90
N PHE A 33 -4.72 -4.04 4.20
CA PHE A 33 -5.58 -5.14 4.63
C PHE A 33 -5.00 -6.48 4.19
N GLY A 34 -5.28 -7.54 4.97
CA GLY A 34 -4.94 -8.92 4.64
C GLY A 34 -5.80 -9.93 5.40
N LEU A 35 -5.81 -11.18 4.94
CA LEU A 35 -6.54 -12.27 5.59
C LEU A 35 -5.58 -13.12 6.43
N LEU A 36 -6.12 -13.64 7.55
CA LEU A 36 -5.39 -14.52 8.43
C LEU A 36 -4.88 -15.76 7.68
N GLY A 37 -3.58 -16.02 7.78
CA GLY A 37 -2.93 -17.17 7.17
C GLY A 37 -2.61 -17.02 5.67
N GLU A 38 -3.06 -15.98 5.00
CA GLU A 38 -2.68 -15.69 3.62
C GLU A 38 -1.29 -15.05 3.54
N GLN A 39 -0.62 -15.25 2.41
CA GLN A 39 0.66 -14.60 2.13
C GLN A 39 0.43 -13.19 1.61
N ILE A 40 0.86 -12.22 2.38
CA ILE A 40 0.80 -10.80 2.04
C ILE A 40 2.16 -10.39 1.48
N SER A 41 2.16 -9.89 0.25
CA SER A 41 3.34 -9.34 -0.41
C SER A 41 3.42 -7.84 -0.15
N ILE A 42 4.55 -7.39 0.40
CA ILE A 42 4.85 -5.99 0.67
C ILE A 42 5.92 -5.55 -0.33
N PRO A 43 5.52 -4.90 -1.45
CA PRO A 43 6.46 -4.45 -2.46
C PRO A 43 7.22 -3.23 -1.97
N PHE A 44 8.48 -3.15 -2.37
CA PHE A 44 9.34 -2.00 -2.09
C PHE A 44 10.29 -1.73 -3.25
N ARG A 45 10.80 -0.52 -3.28
CA ARG A 45 11.84 -0.07 -4.19
C ARG A 45 13.02 0.47 -3.39
N ILE A 46 14.22 0.11 -3.80
CA ILE A 46 15.47 0.67 -3.27
C ILE A 46 16.20 1.34 -4.43
N GLN A 47 16.60 2.59 -4.21
CA GLN A 47 17.46 3.34 -5.09
C GLN A 47 18.84 3.50 -4.45
N SER A 48 19.90 3.30 -5.24
CA SER A 48 21.29 3.46 -4.79
C SER A 48 21.96 4.61 -5.52
N HIS A 49 22.57 5.51 -4.75
CA HIS A 49 23.50 6.53 -5.22
C HIS A 49 24.96 6.15 -4.90
N LEU A 50 25.21 4.88 -4.56
CA LEU A 50 26.54 4.37 -4.28
C LEU A 50 27.26 3.98 -5.57
N PRO A 51 28.59 4.23 -5.66
CA PRO A 51 29.40 3.89 -6.85
C PRO A 51 29.70 2.40 -7.00
N GLU A 52 29.38 1.60 -5.97
CA GLU A 52 29.64 0.16 -5.95
C GLU A 52 28.38 -0.60 -5.62
N PRO A 53 28.23 -1.85 -6.11
CA PRO A 53 27.11 -2.69 -5.73
C PRO A 53 27.20 -3.08 -4.25
N VAL A 54 26.05 -3.13 -3.59
CA VAL A 54 25.93 -3.45 -2.16
C VAL A 54 25.10 -4.71 -1.96
N LYS A 55 25.62 -5.63 -1.15
CA LYS A 55 24.85 -6.76 -0.62
C LYS A 55 24.45 -6.44 0.81
N THR A 56 23.15 -6.42 1.06
CA THR A 56 22.56 -6.09 2.36
C THR A 56 21.30 -6.94 2.60
N GLN A 57 20.49 -6.55 3.53
CA GLN A 57 19.22 -7.21 3.83
C GLN A 57 18.15 -6.18 4.17
N VAL A 58 16.92 -6.46 3.78
CA VAL A 58 15.75 -5.68 4.20
C VAL A 58 15.08 -6.43 5.35
N ARG A 59 14.67 -5.68 6.38
CA ARG A 59 14.03 -6.23 7.58
C ARG A 59 12.62 -5.68 7.72
N LEU A 60 11.66 -6.58 7.94
CA LEU A 60 10.30 -6.24 8.31
C LEU A 60 10.09 -6.57 9.79
N THR A 61 9.68 -5.58 10.56
CA THR A 61 9.37 -5.73 11.98
C THR A 61 8.01 -5.13 12.31
N SER A 62 7.41 -5.53 13.43
CA SER A 62 6.21 -4.90 13.97
C SER A 62 6.57 -4.02 15.16
N SER A 63 6.06 -2.79 15.18
CA SER A 63 6.13 -1.88 16.33
C SER A 63 4.85 -1.93 17.18
N ARG A 64 3.75 -2.40 16.58
CA ARG A 64 2.46 -2.61 17.24
C ARG A 64 1.79 -3.86 16.67
N GLY A 65 1.04 -4.58 17.51
CA GLY A 65 0.46 -5.87 17.20
C GLY A 65 1.38 -7.03 17.58
N PRO A 66 1.07 -8.26 17.16
CA PRO A 66 1.90 -9.43 17.37
C PRO A 66 3.28 -9.28 16.73
N SER A 67 4.28 -9.94 17.31
CA SER A 67 5.67 -9.81 16.89
C SER A 67 5.89 -10.33 15.46
N VAL A 68 6.47 -9.49 14.63
CA VAL A 68 6.92 -9.82 13.26
C VAL A 68 8.40 -9.50 13.15
N SER A 69 9.19 -10.45 12.66
CA SER A 69 10.61 -10.25 12.35
C SER A 69 10.97 -11.12 11.16
N ILE A 70 11.06 -10.52 9.99
CA ILE A 70 11.41 -11.19 8.73
C ILE A 70 12.57 -10.44 8.10
N THR A 71 13.57 -11.18 7.61
CA THR A 71 14.73 -10.60 6.96
C THR A 71 14.90 -11.23 5.58
N LYS A 72 15.14 -10.38 4.57
CA LYS A 72 15.36 -10.80 3.19
C LYS A 72 16.69 -10.25 2.67
N PRO A 73 17.63 -11.09 2.22
CA PRO A 73 18.85 -10.64 1.59
C PRO A 73 18.55 -10.00 0.23
N ILE A 74 19.29 -8.93 -0.11
CA ILE A 74 19.13 -8.19 -1.35
C ILE A 74 20.49 -7.73 -1.88
N SER A 75 20.62 -7.67 -3.20
CA SER A 75 21.78 -7.12 -3.89
C SER A 75 21.38 -5.91 -4.70
N ILE A 76 21.98 -4.77 -4.41
CA ILE A 76 21.64 -3.48 -4.99
C ILE A 76 22.78 -3.08 -5.94
N PRO A 77 22.52 -2.81 -7.24
CA PRO A 77 23.56 -2.40 -8.19
C PRO A 77 24.06 -0.99 -7.90
N ALA A 78 25.29 -0.71 -8.35
CA ALA A 78 25.85 0.64 -8.31
C ALA A 78 24.98 1.60 -9.13
N TYR A 79 24.67 2.78 -8.56
CA TYR A 79 23.81 3.82 -9.17
C TYR A 79 22.52 3.29 -9.78
N GLY A 80 21.94 2.23 -9.19
CA GLY A 80 20.80 1.52 -9.75
C GLY A 80 19.62 1.43 -8.82
N GLN A 81 18.61 0.74 -9.31
CA GLN A 81 17.35 0.49 -8.58
C GLN A 81 17.08 -1.00 -8.49
N VAL A 82 16.43 -1.39 -7.41
CA VAL A 82 15.90 -2.75 -7.20
C VAL A 82 14.42 -2.65 -6.82
N HIS A 83 13.59 -3.42 -7.52
CA HIS A 83 12.20 -3.63 -7.19
C HIS A 83 12.06 -5.06 -6.67
N ASP A 84 11.57 -5.21 -5.46
CA ASP A 84 11.36 -6.52 -4.86
C ASP A 84 10.20 -6.48 -3.86
N SER A 85 9.89 -7.59 -3.22
CA SER A 85 8.87 -7.67 -2.18
C SER A 85 9.33 -8.56 -1.04
N ILE A 86 8.86 -8.26 0.16
CA ILE A 86 8.94 -9.16 1.31
C ILE A 86 7.58 -9.81 1.54
N VAL A 87 7.58 -11.12 1.77
CA VAL A 87 6.33 -11.88 1.97
C VAL A 87 6.17 -12.18 3.44
N TRP A 88 5.00 -11.90 3.95
CA TRP A 88 4.60 -12.13 5.34
C TRP A 88 3.26 -12.86 5.39
N ALA A 89 3.14 -13.86 6.28
CA ALA A 89 1.90 -14.56 6.56
C ALA A 89 1.50 -14.29 8.03
N PRO A 90 0.47 -13.48 8.29
CA PRO A 90 0.00 -13.19 9.64
C PRO A 90 -0.62 -14.43 10.29
N ARG A 91 -0.37 -14.61 11.59
CA ARG A 91 -0.90 -15.73 12.37
C ARG A 91 -1.97 -15.33 13.37
N GLU A 92 -2.20 -14.05 13.54
CA GLU A 92 -3.16 -13.50 14.49
C GLU A 92 -3.92 -12.33 13.87
N ILE A 93 -5.20 -12.22 14.22
CA ILE A 93 -6.05 -11.08 13.84
C ILE A 93 -5.63 -9.90 14.68
N SER A 94 -5.18 -8.84 14.05
CA SER A 94 -4.76 -7.61 14.73
C SER A 94 -4.59 -6.45 13.75
N GLU A 95 -4.49 -5.26 14.31
CA GLU A 95 -3.95 -4.09 13.63
C GLU A 95 -2.43 -4.09 13.82
N TYR A 96 -1.69 -4.27 12.73
CA TYR A 96 -0.23 -4.26 12.74
C TYR A 96 0.28 -2.90 12.29
N VAL A 97 1.25 -2.37 13.03
CA VAL A 97 2.11 -1.29 12.54
C VAL A 97 3.44 -1.92 12.17
N LEU A 98 3.70 -2.02 10.89
CA LEU A 98 4.88 -2.66 10.34
C LEU A 98 5.90 -1.61 9.92
N THR A 99 7.17 -1.92 10.14
CA THR A 99 8.30 -1.11 9.72
C THR A 99 9.19 -1.94 8.81
N LEU A 100 9.40 -1.44 7.60
CA LEU A 100 10.38 -1.94 6.66
C LEU A 100 11.65 -1.11 6.81
N GLU A 101 12.78 -1.76 7.05
CA GLU A 101 14.06 -1.14 7.35
C GLU A 101 15.14 -1.67 6.41
N LEU A 102 15.94 -0.75 5.89
CA LEU A 102 17.20 -1.01 5.20
C LEU A 102 18.34 -0.55 6.13
N PRO A 103 19.30 -1.41 6.50
CA PRO A 103 20.42 -0.99 7.34
C PRO A 103 21.21 0.14 6.71
N VAL A 104 21.60 1.09 7.53
CA VAL A 104 22.44 2.23 7.14
C VAL A 104 23.74 1.74 6.51
N TRP A 105 24.04 2.23 5.30
CA TRP A 105 25.28 1.89 4.65
C TRP A 105 26.47 2.60 5.29
N SER A 106 27.53 1.85 5.57
CA SER A 106 28.79 2.39 6.04
C SER A 106 29.96 1.57 5.50
N ARG A 107 31.08 2.24 5.21
CA ARG A 107 32.33 1.61 4.76
C ARG A 107 33.53 2.38 5.28
N GLY A 108 34.22 1.82 6.25
CA GLY A 108 35.32 2.51 6.93
C GLY A 108 34.84 3.78 7.64
N SER A 109 35.34 4.94 7.25
CA SER A 109 34.91 6.24 7.76
C SER A 109 33.75 6.86 7.00
N GLU A 110 33.35 6.27 5.89
CA GLU A 110 32.24 6.76 5.08
C GLU A 110 30.93 6.17 5.58
N ARG A 111 29.91 7.02 5.68
CA ARG A 111 28.55 6.66 6.06
C ARG A 111 27.58 7.50 5.25
N GLU A 112 26.40 6.97 4.96
CA GLU A 112 25.34 7.78 4.37
C GLU A 112 24.90 8.89 5.34
N LEU A 113 24.46 9.99 4.78
CA LEU A 113 24.13 11.20 5.54
C LEU A 113 22.68 11.23 5.99
N LEU A 114 21.80 10.61 5.17
CA LEU A 114 20.37 10.55 5.41
C LEU A 114 19.99 9.12 5.81
N GLU A 115 19.66 8.93 7.07
CA GLU A 115 19.30 7.62 7.62
C GLU A 115 17.78 7.42 7.69
N ASP A 116 17.03 8.52 7.72
CA ASP A 116 15.56 8.50 7.87
C ASP A 116 14.85 7.96 6.62
N ASN A 117 15.49 8.01 5.46
CA ASN A 117 14.96 7.48 4.20
C ASN A 117 15.17 5.97 4.03
N ASN A 118 15.81 5.32 5.00
CA ASN A 118 16.01 3.87 5.07
C ASN A 118 14.91 3.15 5.85
N LEU A 119 13.87 3.86 6.28
CA LEU A 119 12.82 3.31 7.12
C LEU A 119 11.45 3.77 6.61
N GLN A 120 10.53 2.81 6.44
CA GLN A 120 9.15 3.06 6.05
C GLN A 120 8.20 2.34 6.99
N THR A 121 7.26 3.09 7.56
CA THR A 121 6.25 2.54 8.48
C THR A 121 4.86 2.63 7.86
N PHE A 122 4.08 1.56 7.97
CA PHE A 122 2.73 1.47 7.44
C PHE A 122 1.86 0.57 8.32
N GLN A 123 0.54 0.63 8.11
CA GLN A 123 -0.43 -0.15 8.87
C GLN A 123 -1.06 -1.22 7.99
N VAL A 124 -1.29 -2.41 8.59
CA VAL A 124 -2.00 -3.51 7.94
C VAL A 124 -3.02 -4.09 8.92
N SER A 125 -4.29 -4.12 8.52
CA SER A 125 -5.38 -4.73 9.28
C SER A 125 -5.54 -6.19 8.87
N ILE A 126 -5.44 -7.12 9.81
CA ILE A 126 -5.65 -8.55 9.55
C ILE A 126 -6.99 -9.00 10.10
N ARG A 127 -7.78 -9.63 9.22
CA ARG A 127 -9.12 -10.14 9.50
C ARG A 127 -9.25 -11.60 9.08
N THR A 128 -10.32 -12.27 9.53
CA THR A 128 -10.63 -13.65 9.14
C THR A 128 -11.41 -13.72 7.85
N GLU A 129 -12.28 -12.75 7.63
CA GLU A 129 -13.25 -12.76 6.53
C GLU A 129 -13.27 -11.42 5.81
N LYS A 130 -13.68 -11.47 4.55
CA LYS A 130 -13.98 -10.26 3.78
C LYS A 130 -15.28 -9.65 4.26
N LEU A 131 -15.40 -8.35 4.09
CA LEU A 131 -16.65 -7.62 4.33
C LEU A 131 -17.61 -7.90 3.16
N ASN A 132 -18.76 -8.51 3.46
CA ASN A 132 -19.79 -8.74 2.46
C ASN A 132 -20.66 -7.50 2.33
N VAL A 133 -20.62 -6.86 1.18
CA VAL A 133 -21.36 -5.61 0.92
C VAL A 133 -22.40 -5.85 -0.15
N LEU A 134 -23.64 -5.47 0.14
CA LEU A 134 -24.74 -5.43 -0.83
C LEU A 134 -24.97 -3.98 -1.28
N VAL A 135 -24.88 -3.75 -2.57
CA VAL A 135 -25.24 -2.46 -3.19
C VAL A 135 -26.54 -2.64 -3.95
N VAL A 136 -27.59 -1.91 -3.55
CA VAL A 136 -28.90 -1.93 -4.19
C VAL A 136 -29.14 -0.58 -4.84
N GLU A 137 -29.37 -0.57 -6.14
CA GLU A 137 -29.59 0.66 -6.88
C GLU A 137 -30.69 0.50 -7.93
N SER A 138 -31.55 1.49 -8.03
CA SER A 138 -32.65 1.49 -9.01
C SER A 138 -32.20 2.03 -10.37
N TYR A 139 -31.22 2.90 -10.39
CA TYR A 139 -30.73 3.53 -11.62
C TYR A 139 -29.18 3.56 -11.65
N PRO A 140 -28.52 3.06 -12.72
CA PRO A 140 -27.04 3.00 -12.79
C PRO A 140 -26.41 4.38 -13.02
N ARG A 141 -26.49 5.26 -12.02
CA ARG A 141 -25.90 6.61 -12.01
C ARG A 141 -24.39 6.56 -11.85
N TRP A 142 -23.74 7.72 -11.97
CA TRP A 142 -22.29 7.86 -11.81
C TRP A 142 -21.83 7.45 -10.42
N GLU A 143 -22.57 7.84 -9.37
CA GLU A 143 -22.28 7.54 -7.97
C GLU A 143 -22.22 6.03 -7.74
N TYR A 144 -23.21 5.30 -8.27
CA TYR A 144 -23.22 3.83 -8.23
C TYR A 144 -21.97 3.23 -8.87
N ARG A 145 -21.57 3.75 -10.05
CA ARG A 145 -20.36 3.23 -10.74
C ARG A 145 -19.10 3.45 -9.93
N TYR A 146 -18.95 4.64 -9.34
CA TYR A 146 -17.79 4.96 -8.50
C TYR A 146 -17.76 4.11 -7.24
N LEU A 147 -18.89 4.01 -6.53
CA LEU A 147 -19.02 3.19 -5.32
C LEU A 147 -18.69 1.72 -5.60
N ARG A 148 -19.34 1.13 -6.59
CA ARG A 148 -19.08 -0.25 -7.00
C ARG A 148 -17.61 -0.49 -7.36
N ASN A 149 -17.01 0.41 -8.16
CA ASN A 149 -15.63 0.27 -8.59
C ASN A 149 -14.65 0.43 -7.40
N ALA A 150 -14.94 1.33 -6.48
CA ALA A 150 -14.12 1.50 -5.27
C ALA A 150 -14.17 0.25 -4.39
N LEU A 151 -15.37 -0.25 -4.09
CA LEU A 151 -15.57 -1.45 -3.28
C LEU A 151 -14.97 -2.71 -3.95
N THR A 152 -15.15 -2.89 -5.27
CA THR A 152 -14.62 -4.05 -5.99
C THR A 152 -13.09 -4.08 -6.05
N ARG A 153 -12.43 -2.91 -5.92
CA ARG A 153 -10.96 -2.82 -5.90
C ARG A 153 -10.36 -3.11 -4.53
N ASP A 154 -11.17 -3.05 -3.49
CA ASP A 154 -10.71 -3.35 -2.14
C ASP A 154 -10.65 -4.88 -1.95
N PRO A 155 -9.47 -5.46 -1.70
CA PRO A 155 -9.34 -6.91 -1.53
C PRO A 155 -10.03 -7.43 -0.26
N GLY A 156 -10.33 -6.55 0.70
CA GLY A 156 -11.05 -6.86 1.93
C GLY A 156 -12.57 -6.83 1.81
N VAL A 157 -13.10 -6.58 0.62
CA VAL A 157 -14.54 -6.45 0.39
C VAL A 157 -15.01 -7.44 -0.65
N ASP A 158 -16.11 -8.11 -0.38
CA ASP A 158 -16.85 -8.92 -1.34
C ASP A 158 -18.16 -8.21 -1.67
N VAL A 159 -18.28 -7.77 -2.91
CA VAL A 159 -19.39 -6.90 -3.34
C VAL A 159 -20.43 -7.70 -4.10
N SER A 160 -21.66 -7.67 -3.61
CA SER A 160 -22.84 -8.10 -4.35
C SER A 160 -23.65 -6.88 -4.80
N VAL A 161 -24.16 -6.92 -6.00
CA VAL A 161 -24.92 -5.82 -6.61
C VAL A 161 -26.30 -6.28 -7.03
N LEU A 162 -27.32 -5.49 -6.70
CA LEU A 162 -28.68 -5.65 -7.22
C LEU A 162 -29.11 -4.37 -7.95
N LEU A 163 -29.39 -4.49 -9.23
CA LEU A 163 -30.03 -3.41 -10.00
C LEU A 163 -31.53 -3.70 -10.09
N LEU A 164 -32.35 -2.72 -9.70
CA LEU A 164 -33.81 -2.81 -9.75
C LEU A 164 -34.39 -1.97 -10.91
N HIS A 165 -33.67 -1.88 -12.02
CA HIS A 165 -34.11 -1.09 -13.17
C HIS A 165 -35.18 -1.83 -13.99
N PRO A 166 -36.38 -1.26 -14.20
CA PRO A 166 -37.49 -1.93 -14.89
C PRO A 166 -37.16 -2.39 -16.31
N GLU A 167 -36.33 -1.62 -17.02
CA GLU A 167 -36.02 -1.88 -18.43
C GLU A 167 -34.70 -2.65 -18.65
N LEU A 168 -33.75 -2.55 -17.70
CA LEU A 168 -32.42 -3.17 -17.82
C LEU A 168 -32.35 -4.51 -17.11
N GLY A 169 -33.34 -4.87 -16.31
CA GLY A 169 -33.29 -6.05 -15.47
C GLY A 169 -32.24 -5.96 -14.35
N PRO A 170 -32.04 -7.07 -13.62
CA PRO A 170 -31.20 -7.08 -12.41
C PRO A 170 -29.69 -7.00 -12.65
N GLY A 171 -29.26 -6.75 -13.89
CA GLY A 171 -27.85 -6.69 -14.26
C GLY A 171 -27.26 -8.08 -14.56
N ALA A 172 -26.14 -8.11 -15.29
CA ALA A 172 -25.42 -9.33 -15.64
C ALA A 172 -23.95 -9.20 -15.25
N GLY A 173 -23.40 -10.25 -14.62
CA GLY A 173 -21.99 -10.31 -14.21
C GLY A 173 -21.81 -11.12 -12.93
N LEU A 174 -20.55 -11.41 -12.59
CA LEU A 174 -20.19 -12.27 -11.45
C LEU A 174 -20.70 -11.75 -10.10
N ASN A 175 -20.79 -10.44 -9.94
CA ASN A 175 -21.15 -9.80 -8.67
C ASN A 175 -22.63 -9.37 -8.61
N TYR A 176 -23.43 -9.69 -9.64
CA TYR A 176 -24.84 -9.31 -9.68
C TYR A 176 -25.74 -10.41 -9.13
N ILE A 177 -26.57 -10.06 -8.15
CA ILE A 177 -27.63 -10.92 -7.65
C ILE A 177 -28.95 -10.63 -8.37
N GLN A 178 -29.79 -11.64 -8.54
CA GLN A 178 -31.01 -11.56 -9.37
C GLN A 178 -32.22 -11.14 -8.57
N LYS A 179 -32.18 -11.27 -7.24
CA LYS A 179 -33.29 -10.95 -6.33
C LYS A 179 -32.78 -10.34 -5.04
N PHE A 180 -33.57 -9.44 -4.48
CA PHE A 180 -33.31 -8.92 -3.15
C PHE A 180 -33.44 -10.06 -2.10
N PRO A 181 -32.60 -10.09 -1.05
CA PRO A 181 -32.74 -11.03 0.06
C PRO A 181 -34.12 -10.91 0.73
N GLU A 182 -34.93 -11.94 0.64
CA GLU A 182 -36.32 -11.90 1.14
C GLU A 182 -36.44 -12.33 2.60
N THR A 183 -35.43 -13.03 3.12
CA THR A 183 -35.41 -13.50 4.49
C THR A 183 -34.33 -12.83 5.33
N ARG A 184 -34.52 -12.81 6.65
CA ARG A 184 -33.54 -12.25 7.59
C ARG A 184 -32.19 -12.99 7.50
N GLU A 185 -32.22 -14.30 7.30
CA GLU A 185 -31.02 -15.14 7.18
C GLU A 185 -30.24 -14.82 5.90
N GLN A 186 -30.95 -14.50 4.82
CA GLN A 186 -30.31 -14.09 3.56
C GLN A 186 -29.69 -12.69 3.69
N LEU A 187 -30.39 -11.76 4.36
CA LEU A 187 -29.88 -10.41 4.56
C LEU A 187 -28.70 -10.38 5.54
N ALA A 188 -28.71 -11.26 6.56
CA ALA A 188 -27.64 -11.39 7.54
C ALA A 188 -26.29 -11.89 6.96
N LYS A 189 -26.27 -12.30 5.69
CA LYS A 189 -25.03 -12.62 4.98
C LYS A 189 -24.23 -11.38 4.57
N PHE A 190 -24.87 -10.22 4.61
CA PHE A 190 -24.24 -8.94 4.27
C PHE A 190 -23.98 -8.15 5.54
N ASP A 191 -22.74 -7.64 5.66
CA ASP A 191 -22.33 -6.80 6.78
C ASP A 191 -22.79 -5.36 6.59
N VAL A 192 -22.89 -4.93 5.33
CA VAL A 192 -23.31 -3.56 4.95
C VAL A 192 -24.24 -3.63 3.74
N VAL A 193 -25.28 -2.77 3.76
CA VAL A 193 -26.19 -2.57 2.61
C VAL A 193 -26.22 -1.08 2.28
N PHE A 194 -25.95 -0.74 1.02
CA PHE A 194 -26.07 0.59 0.43
C PHE A 194 -27.28 0.70 -0.47
#